data_c6e7b304a9c8be7d5862399d28bb27ea
#
_entry.id   c6e7b304a9c8be7d5862399d28bb27ea
#
_cell.length_a   1.000
_cell.length_b   1.000
_cell.length_c   1.000
_cell.angle_alpha   90.00
_cell.angle_beta   90.00
_cell.angle_gamma   90.00
#
_symmetry.space_group_name_H-M   'P 1'
#
loop_
_entity.id
_entity.type
_entity.pdbx_description
1 polymer ?
#
loop_
_entity_poly.entity_id
_entity_poly.type
_entity_poly.pdbx_seq_one_letter_code
_entity_poly.pdbx_strand_id
1 'polypeptide(L)'
;MIVPFQLSTLPVTPWKNGGGETREIVCVPSPDAPFLWRASIATLQCDGPFSCFPGVDRVITLLAGKAFRLKDDNIDQPLALWRPWAFAGEWPLRSEGISERGLDFNIMTQRSRAAAEVKVVGNEQHPGEEGVAWVLQGRWQLGGQRCEAESGIFWQQQSPGLFTPLTADALLLLTTIVRR
;
A
#
# COMPACT_ATOMS: atom_id res chain seq x y z
N MET A 1 -7.53 8.79 -15.41
CA MET A 1 -7.29 7.36 -15.71
C MET A 1 -7.66 6.54 -14.48
N ILE A 2 -8.52 5.53 -14.65
CA ILE A 2 -8.96 4.60 -13.59
C ILE A 2 -8.63 3.19 -14.06
N VAL A 3 -7.85 2.42 -13.28
CA VAL A 3 -7.34 1.10 -13.67
C VAL A 3 -7.65 0.07 -12.59
N PRO A 4 -8.47 -0.95 -12.89
CA PRO A 4 -8.66 -2.07 -11.98
C PRO A 4 -7.45 -3.01 -11.98
N PHE A 5 -7.22 -3.68 -10.85
CA PHE A 5 -6.17 -4.68 -10.71
C PHE A 5 -6.58 -5.81 -9.74
N GLN A 6 -5.92 -6.95 -9.89
CA GLN A 6 -6.03 -8.10 -9.00
C GLN A 6 -4.63 -8.55 -8.59
N LEU A 7 -4.48 -9.02 -7.36
CA LEU A 7 -3.19 -9.50 -6.85
C LEU A 7 -2.53 -10.52 -7.78
N SER A 8 -3.32 -11.49 -8.26
CA SER A 8 -2.84 -12.59 -9.10
C SER A 8 -2.31 -12.17 -10.47
N THR A 9 -2.70 -10.99 -10.96
CA THR A 9 -2.30 -10.49 -12.30
C THR A 9 -1.20 -9.42 -12.26
N LEU A 10 -0.82 -8.95 -11.07
CA LEU A 10 0.25 -7.97 -10.92
C LEU A 10 1.63 -8.59 -11.23
N PRO A 11 2.52 -7.84 -11.91
CA PRO A 11 3.86 -8.31 -12.20
C PRO A 11 4.67 -8.54 -10.92
N VAL A 12 5.39 -9.66 -10.86
CA VAL A 12 6.19 -10.08 -9.70
C VAL A 12 7.66 -9.80 -9.95
N THR A 13 8.30 -9.15 -8.98
CA THR A 13 9.76 -8.96 -8.93
C THR A 13 10.31 -9.60 -7.67
N PRO A 14 11.06 -10.74 -7.77
CA PRO A 14 11.72 -11.34 -6.63
C PRO A 14 12.80 -10.42 -6.05
N TRP A 15 12.98 -10.44 -4.74
CA TRP A 15 14.08 -9.72 -4.10
C TRP A 15 15.39 -10.47 -4.27
N LYS A 16 16.49 -9.72 -4.45
CA LYS A 16 17.83 -10.30 -4.65
C LYS A 16 18.30 -11.17 -3.48
N ASN A 17 17.87 -10.84 -2.25
CA ASN A 17 18.23 -11.59 -1.04
C ASN A 17 17.36 -12.83 -0.79
N GLY A 18 16.36 -13.10 -1.63
CA GLY A 18 15.44 -14.23 -1.46
C GLY A 18 14.42 -14.09 -0.32
N GLY A 19 14.36 -12.95 0.36
CA GLY A 19 13.50 -12.72 1.53
C GLY A 19 12.05 -12.38 1.20
N GLY A 20 11.72 -12.23 -0.07
CA GLY A 20 10.38 -11.86 -0.52
C GLY A 20 10.31 -11.50 -1.99
N GLU A 21 9.16 -10.96 -2.36
CA GLU A 21 8.88 -10.47 -3.72
C GLU A 21 7.97 -9.23 -3.65
N THR A 22 8.02 -8.42 -4.68
CA THR A 22 7.18 -7.22 -4.82
C THR A 22 6.28 -7.36 -6.05
N ARG A 23 5.01 -7.03 -5.88
CA ARG A 23 4.04 -6.81 -6.96
C ARG A 23 3.74 -5.33 -7.06
N GLU A 24 4.17 -4.70 -8.14
CA GLU A 24 3.93 -3.28 -8.37
C GLU A 24 2.50 -3.05 -8.88
N ILE A 25 1.74 -2.18 -8.19
CA ILE A 25 0.42 -1.75 -8.63
C ILE A 25 0.58 -0.59 -9.63
N VAL A 26 1.32 0.42 -9.21
CA VAL A 26 1.57 1.62 -10.01
C VAL A 26 2.85 2.31 -9.56
N CYS A 27 3.58 2.87 -10.52
CA CYS A 27 4.72 3.75 -10.29
C CYS A 27 4.52 5.01 -11.13
N VAL A 28 4.22 6.13 -10.47
CA VAL A 28 4.01 7.42 -11.14
C VAL A 28 5.34 8.13 -11.27
N PRO A 29 5.77 8.48 -12.49
CA PRO A 29 7.10 9.05 -12.70
C PRO A 29 7.24 10.44 -12.10
N SER A 30 8.48 10.82 -11.80
CA SER A 30 8.91 12.16 -11.42
C SER A 30 10.04 12.60 -12.35
N PRO A 31 10.16 13.90 -12.69
CA PRO A 31 11.23 14.37 -13.56
C PRO A 31 12.62 14.35 -12.90
N ASP A 32 12.68 14.37 -11.57
CA ASP A 32 13.90 14.56 -10.79
C ASP A 32 14.09 13.52 -9.65
N ALA A 33 13.27 12.48 -9.64
CA ALA A 33 13.34 11.39 -8.68
C ALA A 33 12.89 10.07 -9.34
N PRO A 34 13.18 8.90 -8.73
CA PRO A 34 12.75 7.63 -9.28
C PRO A 34 11.24 7.50 -9.49
N PHE A 35 10.45 8.18 -8.67
CA PHE A 35 8.98 8.24 -8.79
C PHE A 35 8.43 9.46 -8.02
N LEU A 36 7.23 9.90 -8.39
CA LEU A 36 6.45 10.86 -7.62
C LEU A 36 5.75 10.14 -6.46
N TRP A 37 5.07 9.05 -6.79
CA TRP A 37 4.54 8.11 -5.81
C TRP A 37 4.45 6.71 -6.42
N ARG A 38 4.46 5.70 -5.55
CA ARG A 38 4.46 4.29 -5.94
C ARG A 38 3.63 3.50 -4.95
N ALA A 39 2.79 2.59 -5.46
CA ALA A 39 2.05 1.61 -4.67
C ALA A 39 2.44 0.19 -5.08
N SER A 40 2.67 -0.66 -4.10
CA SER A 40 3.06 -2.06 -4.30
C SER A 40 2.59 -2.96 -3.17
N ILE A 41 2.52 -4.26 -3.44
CA ILE A 41 2.28 -5.30 -2.45
C ILE A 41 3.54 -6.15 -2.36
N ALA A 42 4.08 -6.30 -1.15
CA ALA A 42 5.20 -7.17 -0.88
C ALA A 42 4.74 -8.47 -0.23
N THR A 43 5.36 -9.58 -0.63
CA THR A 43 5.26 -10.85 0.08
C THR A 43 6.52 -11.00 0.91
N LEU A 44 6.35 -11.11 2.23
CA LEU A 44 7.42 -11.30 3.20
C LEU A 44 7.50 -12.77 3.59
N GLN A 45 8.70 -13.36 3.54
CA GLN A 45 8.93 -14.77 3.85
C GLN A 45 9.83 -14.96 5.06
N CYS A 46 10.74 -14.03 5.33
CA CYS A 46 11.66 -14.07 6.46
C CYS A 46 12.05 -12.66 6.87
N ASP A 47 12.63 -12.55 8.07
CA ASP A 47 13.20 -11.31 8.58
C ASP A 47 14.33 -10.80 7.69
N GLY A 48 14.45 -9.48 7.60
CA GLY A 48 15.50 -8.85 6.82
C GLY A 48 15.43 -7.33 6.82
N PRO A 49 16.45 -6.68 6.23
CA PRO A 49 16.48 -5.23 6.13
C PRO A 49 15.46 -4.72 5.12
N PHE A 50 14.88 -3.57 5.42
CA PHE A 50 14.09 -2.78 4.47
C PHE A 50 15.01 -1.85 3.70
N SER A 51 14.73 -1.68 2.40
CA SER A 51 15.47 -0.73 1.55
C SER A 51 15.27 0.70 2.03
N CYS A 52 16.36 1.48 2.02
CA CYS A 52 16.32 2.91 2.31
C CYS A 52 15.94 3.71 1.06
N PHE A 53 15.06 4.69 1.26
CA PHE A 53 14.61 5.62 0.22
C PHE A 53 14.71 7.06 0.75
N PRO A 54 15.88 7.73 0.59
CA PRO A 54 16.04 9.12 1.03
C PRO A 54 15.05 10.05 0.36
N GLY A 55 14.45 10.98 1.14
CA GLY A 55 13.48 11.95 0.65
C GLY A 55 12.09 11.38 0.36
N VAL A 56 11.83 10.15 0.73
CA VAL A 56 10.56 9.45 0.52
C VAL A 56 9.84 9.24 1.86
N ASP A 57 8.55 9.56 1.89
CA ASP A 57 7.65 9.13 2.97
C ASP A 57 6.98 7.81 2.57
N ARG A 58 6.85 6.91 3.53
CA ARG A 58 6.26 5.59 3.32
C ARG A 58 5.11 5.35 4.29
N VAL A 59 4.10 4.61 3.85
CA VAL A 59 3.09 4.01 4.72
C VAL A 59 3.01 2.53 4.40
N ILE A 60 3.15 1.69 5.41
CA ILE A 60 3.03 0.23 5.31
C ILE A 60 1.77 -0.24 6.02
N THR A 61 1.09 -1.22 5.44
CA THR A 61 -0.10 -1.86 6.02
C THR A 61 -0.02 -3.36 5.84
N LEU A 62 -0.03 -4.11 6.93
CA LEU A 62 -0.11 -5.58 6.87
C LEU A 62 -1.48 -6.00 6.35
N LEU A 63 -1.50 -6.71 5.22
CA LEU A 63 -2.73 -7.18 4.55
C LEU A 63 -3.12 -8.59 4.98
N ALA A 64 -2.14 -9.46 5.19
CA ALA A 64 -2.33 -10.86 5.59
C ALA A 64 -1.09 -11.39 6.31
N GLY A 65 -1.26 -12.42 7.13
CA GLY A 65 -0.19 -13.02 7.92
C GLY A 65 -0.21 -12.56 9.38
N LYS A 66 0.74 -13.04 10.16
CA LYS A 66 0.88 -12.68 11.56
C LYS A 66 1.60 -11.35 11.73
N ALA A 67 1.24 -10.64 12.80
CA ALA A 67 1.94 -9.42 13.21
C ALA A 67 3.44 -9.68 13.40
N PHE A 68 4.25 -8.74 12.97
CA PHE A 68 5.70 -8.71 13.15
C PHE A 68 6.13 -7.30 13.54
N ARG A 69 7.41 -7.05 13.72
CA ARG A 69 7.92 -5.75 14.16
C ARG A 69 8.84 -5.16 13.11
N LEU A 70 8.77 -3.84 12.95
CA LEU A 70 9.78 -3.05 12.25
C LEU A 70 10.65 -2.35 13.28
N LYS A 71 11.96 -2.55 13.21
CA LYS A 71 12.92 -2.12 14.21
C LYS A 71 14.14 -1.45 13.60
N ASP A 72 14.67 -0.49 14.34
CA ASP A 72 16.05 -0.01 14.27
C ASP A 72 16.56 0.24 15.69
N ASP A 73 17.64 1.00 15.86
CA ASP A 73 18.21 1.27 17.19
C ASP A 73 17.30 2.14 18.08
N ASN A 74 16.35 2.88 17.51
CA ASN A 74 15.47 3.82 18.21
C ASN A 74 13.98 3.48 18.05
N ILE A 75 13.64 2.59 17.12
CA ILE A 75 12.26 2.28 16.74
C ILE A 75 11.99 0.80 16.98
N ASP A 76 10.86 0.51 17.58
CA ASP A 76 10.32 -0.83 17.76
C ASP A 76 8.81 -0.79 17.55
N GLN A 77 8.38 -0.86 16.29
CA GLN A 77 6.99 -0.70 15.89
C GLN A 77 6.36 -2.06 15.54
N PRO A 78 5.34 -2.48 16.28
CA PRO A 78 4.53 -3.63 15.86
C PRO A 78 3.68 -3.27 14.65
N LEU A 79 3.66 -4.14 13.64
CA LEU A 79 2.73 -4.09 12.52
C LEU A 79 1.61 -5.10 12.76
N ALA A 80 0.41 -4.59 13.06
CA ALA A 80 -0.79 -5.40 13.21
C ALA A 80 -1.61 -5.37 11.91
N LEU A 81 -2.43 -6.43 11.72
CA LEU A 81 -3.28 -6.57 10.55
C LEU A 81 -4.16 -5.32 10.35
N TRP A 82 -4.16 -4.79 9.10
CA TRP A 82 -4.97 -3.68 8.62
C TRP A 82 -4.80 -2.37 9.40
N ARG A 83 -3.63 -2.15 9.97
CA ARG A 83 -3.28 -0.90 10.66
C ARG A 83 -2.14 -0.19 9.94
N PRO A 84 -2.43 0.86 9.16
CA PRO A 84 -1.41 1.65 8.49
C PRO A 84 -0.43 2.28 9.47
N TRP A 85 0.86 2.28 9.13
CA TRP A 85 1.91 2.96 9.86
C TRP A 85 2.81 3.75 8.92
N ALA A 86 2.98 5.05 9.21
CA ALA A 86 3.77 5.98 8.42
C ALA A 86 5.19 6.11 8.99
N PHE A 87 6.20 6.15 8.10
CA PHE A 87 7.59 6.31 8.48
C PHE A 87 8.41 6.96 7.36
N ALA A 88 9.57 7.53 7.73
CA ALA A 88 10.51 8.09 6.77
C ALA A 88 11.29 6.99 6.05
N GLY A 89 11.36 7.07 4.72
CA GLY A 89 11.98 6.04 3.89
C GLY A 89 13.49 5.87 4.11
N GLU A 90 14.17 6.86 4.67
CA GLU A 90 15.58 6.82 5.05
C GLU A 90 15.87 6.06 6.34
N TRP A 91 14.86 5.73 7.16
CA TRP A 91 15.09 4.97 8.39
C TRP A 91 15.60 3.56 8.08
N PRO A 92 16.69 3.12 8.73
CA PRO A 92 17.32 1.81 8.45
C PRO A 92 16.57 0.67 9.16
N LEU A 93 15.28 0.52 8.85
CA LEU A 93 14.43 -0.48 9.47
C LEU A 93 14.75 -1.89 8.99
N ARG A 94 14.52 -2.86 9.88
CA ARG A 94 14.48 -4.30 9.58
C ARG A 94 13.20 -4.92 10.11
N SER A 95 12.71 -5.93 9.44
CA SER A 95 11.63 -6.77 9.97
C SER A 95 12.19 -7.79 10.96
N GLU A 96 11.42 -8.05 12.02
CA GLU A 96 11.75 -9.02 13.06
C GLU A 96 10.48 -9.75 13.52
N GLY A 97 10.55 -11.08 13.57
CA GLY A 97 9.47 -11.94 14.02
C GLY A 97 8.52 -12.41 12.93
N ILE A 98 8.93 -12.37 11.66
CA ILE A 98 8.17 -12.98 10.57
C ILE A 98 8.23 -14.50 10.73
N SER A 99 7.10 -15.10 11.11
CA SER A 99 6.99 -16.54 11.39
C SER A 99 6.22 -17.32 10.33
N GLU A 100 5.57 -16.61 9.41
CA GLU A 100 4.85 -17.18 8.29
C GLU A 100 4.82 -16.18 7.13
N ARG A 101 4.52 -16.66 5.93
CA ARG A 101 4.36 -15.80 4.75
C ARG A 101 3.29 -14.75 5.00
N GLY A 102 3.63 -13.48 4.81
CA GLY A 102 2.74 -12.34 4.95
C GLY A 102 2.67 -11.50 3.69
N LEU A 103 1.65 -10.67 3.61
CA LEU A 103 1.48 -9.64 2.59
C LEU A 103 1.42 -8.27 3.25
N ASP A 104 2.13 -7.30 2.71
CA ASP A 104 1.97 -5.89 3.08
C ASP A 104 1.73 -5.00 1.87
N PHE A 105 0.97 -3.94 2.09
CA PHE A 105 0.77 -2.86 1.13
C PHE A 105 1.74 -1.73 1.47
N ASN A 106 2.48 -1.26 0.48
CA ASN A 106 3.39 -0.12 0.60
C ASN A 106 2.93 1.00 -0.31
N ILE A 107 2.81 2.20 0.24
CA ILE A 107 2.73 3.45 -0.50
C ILE A 107 3.95 4.30 -0.20
N MET A 108 4.57 4.83 -1.23
CA MET A 108 5.76 5.68 -1.17
C MET A 108 5.49 6.97 -1.91
N THR A 109 5.83 8.11 -1.31
CA THR A 109 5.68 9.43 -1.93
C THR A 109 6.98 10.22 -1.85
N GLN A 110 7.34 10.91 -2.93
CA GLN A 110 8.41 11.92 -2.90
C GLN A 110 7.97 13.07 -1.99
N ARG A 111 8.55 13.15 -0.79
CA ARG A 111 8.13 14.04 0.31
C ARG A 111 7.98 15.50 -0.09
N SER A 112 8.86 16.00 -0.96
CA SER A 112 8.84 17.39 -1.42
C SER A 112 7.69 17.71 -2.39
N ARG A 113 7.03 16.69 -2.98
CA ARG A 113 6.06 16.87 -4.06
C ARG A 113 4.70 16.23 -3.83
N ALA A 114 4.62 15.24 -2.94
CA ALA A 114 3.39 14.52 -2.67
C ALA A 114 3.33 14.01 -1.23
N ALA A 115 2.11 13.80 -0.76
CA ALA A 115 1.83 13.13 0.50
C ALA A 115 0.71 12.10 0.30
N ALA A 116 0.74 11.02 1.07
CA ALA A 116 -0.29 10.00 1.08
C ALA A 116 -1.02 9.98 2.42
N GLU A 117 -2.34 9.85 2.38
CA GLU A 117 -3.16 9.49 3.52
C GLU A 117 -3.71 8.08 3.30
N VAL A 118 -3.51 7.19 4.25
CA VAL A 118 -3.95 5.78 4.18
C VAL A 118 -4.90 5.49 5.33
N LYS A 119 -6.10 5.00 5.01
CA LYS A 119 -7.16 4.71 5.98
C LYS A 119 -7.79 3.35 5.70
N VAL A 120 -8.28 2.70 6.75
CA VAL A 120 -9.21 1.57 6.63
C VAL A 120 -10.63 2.09 6.87
N VAL A 121 -11.52 1.89 5.90
CA VAL A 121 -12.88 2.43 5.93
C VAL A 121 -13.91 1.35 5.61
N GLY A 122 -15.11 1.47 6.21
CA GLY A 122 -16.22 0.55 5.99
C GLY A 122 -17.51 1.24 5.49
N ASN A 123 -17.46 2.54 5.25
CA ASN A 123 -18.59 3.35 4.79
C ASN A 123 -18.31 4.02 3.44
N GLU A 124 -19.29 4.62 2.84
CA GLU A 124 -19.15 5.35 1.57
C GLU A 124 -18.03 6.38 1.62
N GLN A 125 -17.27 6.46 0.52
CA GLN A 125 -16.13 7.38 0.37
C GLN A 125 -16.23 8.18 -0.93
N HIS A 126 -15.83 9.44 -0.86
CA HIS A 126 -15.62 10.33 -2.00
C HIS A 126 -14.11 10.59 -2.15
N PRO A 127 -13.38 9.74 -2.86
CA PRO A 127 -11.94 9.91 -3.01
C PRO A 127 -11.61 11.11 -3.90
N GLY A 128 -10.42 11.69 -3.67
CA GLY A 128 -9.87 12.75 -4.50
C GLY A 128 -9.51 12.29 -5.92
N GLU A 129 -8.68 13.07 -6.60
CA GLU A 129 -8.34 12.83 -8.02
C GLU A 129 -7.20 11.83 -8.24
N GLU A 130 -6.54 11.36 -7.16
CA GLU A 130 -5.37 10.48 -7.26
C GLU A 130 -5.29 9.55 -6.05
N GLY A 131 -5.07 8.26 -6.29
CA GLY A 131 -4.94 7.30 -5.20
C GLY A 131 -5.03 5.83 -5.60
N VAL A 132 -5.14 4.98 -4.58
CA VAL A 132 -5.28 3.53 -4.69
C VAL A 132 -6.31 3.04 -3.66
N ALA A 133 -7.19 2.16 -4.07
CA ALA A 133 -8.11 1.45 -3.19
C ALA A 133 -7.88 -0.06 -3.29
N TRP A 134 -7.78 -0.73 -2.15
CA TRP A 134 -7.61 -2.18 -2.03
C TRP A 134 -8.70 -2.76 -1.13
N VAL A 135 -9.43 -3.75 -1.61
CA VAL A 135 -10.47 -4.42 -0.83
C VAL A 135 -9.83 -5.37 0.17
N LEU A 136 -10.00 -5.07 1.46
CA LEU A 136 -9.54 -5.92 2.56
C LEU A 136 -10.52 -7.05 2.84
N GLN A 137 -11.83 -6.76 2.78
CA GLN A 137 -12.88 -7.68 3.14
C GLN A 137 -14.20 -7.28 2.47
N GLY A 138 -15.05 -8.27 2.19
CA GLY A 138 -16.35 -8.05 1.59
C GLY A 138 -16.28 -7.64 0.12
N ARG A 139 -17.28 -6.90 -0.32
CA ARG A 139 -17.40 -6.42 -1.71
C ARG A 139 -17.67 -4.92 -1.74
N TRP A 140 -17.11 -4.28 -2.77
CA TRP A 140 -17.21 -2.85 -2.99
C TRP A 140 -17.55 -2.51 -4.44
N GLN A 141 -18.27 -1.40 -4.64
CA GLN A 141 -18.38 -0.71 -5.92
C GLN A 141 -17.35 0.41 -5.93
N LEU A 142 -16.32 0.32 -6.78
CA LEU A 142 -15.22 1.28 -6.89
C LEU A 142 -15.16 1.82 -8.32
N GLY A 143 -15.47 3.09 -8.53
CA GLY A 143 -15.33 3.72 -9.84
C GLY A 143 -16.04 2.98 -10.98
N GLY A 144 -17.23 2.45 -10.73
CA GLY A 144 -17.98 1.63 -11.69
C GLY A 144 -17.62 0.14 -11.71
N GLN A 145 -16.57 -0.27 -11.00
CA GLN A 145 -16.11 -1.67 -10.92
C GLN A 145 -16.59 -2.34 -9.63
N ARG A 146 -17.03 -3.59 -9.73
CA ARG A 146 -17.24 -4.43 -8.54
C ARG A 146 -15.93 -5.12 -8.18
N CYS A 147 -15.48 -4.91 -6.95
CA CYS A 147 -14.23 -5.43 -6.43
C CYS A 147 -14.48 -6.29 -5.19
N GLU A 148 -13.72 -7.36 -5.07
CA GLU A 148 -13.69 -8.27 -3.92
C GLU A 148 -12.31 -8.25 -3.28
N ALA A 149 -12.13 -9.00 -2.19
CA ALA A 149 -10.81 -9.15 -1.55
C ALA A 149 -9.72 -9.52 -2.57
N GLU A 150 -8.50 -9.03 -2.36
CA GLU A 150 -7.34 -9.17 -3.24
C GLU A 150 -7.48 -8.45 -4.60
N SER A 151 -8.41 -7.52 -4.71
CA SER A 151 -8.56 -6.66 -5.88
C SER A 151 -8.78 -5.20 -5.48
N GLY A 152 -8.64 -4.30 -6.44
CA GLY A 152 -8.81 -2.88 -6.23
C GLY A 152 -8.72 -2.07 -7.52
N ILE A 153 -8.62 -0.77 -7.35
CA ILE A 153 -8.36 0.17 -8.44
C ILE A 153 -7.28 1.17 -8.02
N PHE A 154 -6.52 1.68 -8.98
CA PHE A 154 -5.81 2.95 -8.81
C PHE A 154 -6.30 3.97 -9.83
N TRP A 155 -6.15 5.25 -9.49
CA TRP A 155 -6.58 6.33 -10.36
C TRP A 155 -5.64 7.53 -10.28
N GLN A 156 -5.58 8.28 -11.39
CA GLN A 156 -4.76 9.48 -11.53
C GLN A 156 -5.51 10.55 -12.31
N GLN A 157 -5.41 11.81 -11.86
CA GLN A 157 -5.92 13.00 -12.53
C GLN A 157 -7.42 12.93 -12.88
N GLN A 158 -8.18 12.15 -12.12
CA GLN A 158 -9.60 11.95 -12.33
C GLN A 158 -10.23 11.33 -11.08
N SER A 159 -11.25 11.95 -10.52
CA SER A 159 -12.01 11.29 -9.46
C SER A 159 -12.73 10.05 -9.99
N PRO A 160 -12.63 8.90 -9.32
CA PRO A 160 -13.36 7.69 -9.71
C PRO A 160 -14.84 7.72 -9.30
N GLY A 161 -15.30 8.79 -8.66
CA GLY A 161 -16.66 8.89 -8.13
C GLY A 161 -16.81 8.24 -6.76
N LEU A 162 -18.05 7.93 -6.40
CA LEU A 162 -18.40 7.36 -5.11
C LEU A 162 -17.92 5.91 -4.98
N PHE A 163 -17.31 5.58 -3.84
CA PHE A 163 -17.03 4.20 -3.42
C PHE A 163 -18.11 3.76 -2.44
N THR A 164 -18.76 2.65 -2.73
CA THR A 164 -19.89 2.15 -1.96
C THR A 164 -19.66 0.72 -1.49
N PRO A 165 -19.76 0.44 -0.17
CA PRO A 165 -19.74 -0.94 0.32
C PRO A 165 -20.98 -1.69 -0.14
N LEU A 166 -20.81 -2.94 -0.61
CA LEU A 166 -21.90 -3.79 -1.10
C LEU A 166 -22.27 -4.90 -0.11
N THR A 167 -21.46 -5.13 0.91
CA THR A 167 -21.70 -6.10 1.98
C THR A 167 -21.52 -5.45 3.35
N ALA A 168 -22.19 -5.97 4.37
CA ALA A 168 -22.16 -5.41 5.72
C ALA A 168 -20.77 -5.46 6.38
N ASP A 169 -19.94 -6.43 6.00
CA ASP A 169 -18.57 -6.65 6.49
C ASP A 169 -17.51 -5.95 5.66
N ALA A 170 -17.89 -5.16 4.65
CA ALA A 170 -16.97 -4.54 3.69
C ALA A 170 -15.96 -3.61 4.37
N LEU A 171 -14.66 -3.85 4.11
CA LEU A 171 -13.55 -2.99 4.52
C LEU A 171 -12.64 -2.71 3.34
N LEU A 172 -12.20 -1.46 3.23
CA LEU A 172 -11.37 -0.94 2.16
C LEU A 172 -10.13 -0.26 2.74
N LEU A 173 -8.96 -0.58 2.22
CA LEU A 173 -7.76 0.23 2.40
C LEU A 173 -7.78 1.33 1.34
N LEU A 174 -8.01 2.56 1.78
CA LEU A 174 -8.09 3.73 0.91
C LEU A 174 -6.84 4.59 1.06
N THR A 175 -6.13 4.78 -0.03
CA THR A 175 -5.00 5.70 -0.13
C THR A 175 -5.40 6.88 -1.00
N THR A 176 -5.28 8.09 -0.46
CA THR A 176 -5.45 9.34 -1.19
C THR A 176 -4.11 10.04 -1.32
N ILE A 177 -3.76 10.47 -2.53
CA ILE A 177 -2.54 11.22 -2.81
C ILE A 177 -2.88 12.69 -2.96
N VAL A 178 -2.09 13.54 -2.31
CA VAL A 178 -2.16 15.00 -2.44
C VAL A 178 -0.82 15.50 -2.97
N ARG A 179 -0.84 16.15 -4.14
CA ARG A 179 0.36 16.81 -4.69
C ARG A 179 0.61 18.13 -3.96
N ARG A 180 1.87 18.43 -3.74
CA ARG A 180 2.35 19.67 -3.10
C ARG A 180 2.85 20.64 -4.15
#